data_b74c4912ac4698f44dd29a7fc1deadbf
#
_entry.id   b74c4912ac4698f44dd29a7fc1deadbf
#
_cell.length_a   1.000
_cell.length_b   1.000
_cell.length_c   1.000
_cell.angle_alpha   90.00
_cell.angle_beta   90.00
_cell.angle_gamma   90.00
#
_symmetry.space_group_name_H-M   'P 1'
#
loop_
_entity.id
_entity.type
_entity.pdbx_description
1 polymer ?
#
loop_
_entity_poly.entity_id
_entity_poly.type
_entity_poly.pdbx_seq_one_letter_code
_entity_poly.pdbx_strand_id
1 'polypeptide(L)'
;MIAKSNLVKVHDWLWEIPRSHRADMRVPARVYASDHMLDQITTDRSLEQLVNVATLPGIVGHALAMPDIHEGYGFPVGGVAAFDAADGVISPGGIGYDINCGVRLLCSDVPVSAIQPHLSELGAALYREVPSGVGQGGRLVMKGHDMDAVLEGGAPRLVEMGYGEAADLERTESRGKLEPAAAALVSSHAKDRGRDQLGTMGAGNHFVEVGSVEGIYDAEAAQHLGLFKDQVTVLIHTGSRGLGHQVATDFIRGMVRAMPRYGITLPDVELACTPFASNEGQEYFQAMSAGANFAWANRQLITWEVRQAWEQVLGDAGGPLRLLYDVAHNIAKIEEYRVGPVSKRLVIHRKGATRAFPGQPVLVPGSMGTRSFLLMGGEKAMAESFGSSCHGAGRRMSRTRAKKEIQGAELKQRLNAQGIVVNVGKLSALAEEAPEAYKDVNEVVDVIHQAGIARKIAHFRPVAVIKG
;
A
#
# COMPACT_ATOMS: atom_id res chain seq x y z
N MET A 1 11.94 -16.38 -17.68
CA MET A 1 11.76 -14.90 -17.74
C MET A 1 11.08 -14.53 -19.05
N ILE A 2 10.18 -13.58 -19.03
CA ILE A 2 9.46 -13.07 -20.22
C ILE A 2 10.34 -12.05 -20.93
N ALA A 3 10.62 -12.26 -22.23
CA ALA A 3 11.41 -11.34 -23.03
C ALA A 3 10.56 -10.17 -23.54
N LYS A 4 11.16 -9.01 -23.81
CA LYS A 4 10.48 -7.83 -24.38
C LYS A 4 9.77 -8.14 -25.70
N SER A 5 10.29 -9.06 -26.49
CA SER A 5 9.67 -9.51 -27.75
C SER A 5 8.35 -10.29 -27.56
N ASN A 6 8.03 -10.72 -26.34
CA ASN A 6 6.75 -11.36 -26.02
C ASN A 6 5.63 -10.34 -25.71
N LEU A 7 5.97 -9.05 -25.58
CA LEU A 7 5.02 -7.98 -25.29
C LEU A 7 4.61 -7.28 -26.58
N VAL A 8 3.31 -7.05 -26.72
CA VAL A 8 2.69 -6.28 -27.81
C VAL A 8 2.25 -4.94 -27.22
N LYS A 9 2.59 -3.86 -27.90
CA LYS A 9 2.16 -2.50 -27.51
C LYS A 9 0.67 -2.32 -27.80
N VAL A 10 -0.14 -2.10 -26.78
CA VAL A 10 -1.58 -1.82 -26.91
C VAL A 10 -1.81 -0.34 -27.20
N HIS A 11 -1.14 0.52 -26.44
CA HIS A 11 -1.01 1.97 -26.68
C HIS A 11 0.29 2.47 -26.00
N ASP A 12 0.56 3.76 -26.04
CA ASP A 12 1.88 4.31 -25.68
C ASP A 12 2.42 3.91 -24.28
N TRP A 13 1.54 3.60 -23.36
CA TRP A 13 1.91 3.31 -21.96
C TRP A 13 1.43 1.95 -21.49
N LEU A 14 0.80 1.13 -22.37
CA LEU A 14 0.24 -0.18 -22.01
C LEU A 14 0.75 -1.27 -22.94
N TRP A 15 1.28 -2.32 -22.35
CA TRP A 15 1.81 -3.48 -23.03
C TRP A 15 1.03 -4.73 -22.61
N GLU A 16 0.93 -5.69 -23.52
CA GLU A 16 0.18 -6.92 -23.33
C GLU A 16 1.04 -8.13 -23.69
N ILE A 17 1.05 -9.14 -22.83
CA ILE A 17 1.43 -10.51 -23.14
C ILE A 17 0.14 -11.20 -23.58
N PRO A 18 0.01 -11.58 -24.87
CA PRO A 18 -1.23 -12.17 -25.39
C PRO A 18 -1.57 -13.47 -24.68
N ARG A 19 -2.86 -13.78 -24.57
CA ARG A 19 -3.33 -15.06 -24.02
C ARG A 19 -2.70 -16.29 -24.70
N SER A 20 -2.38 -16.18 -25.99
CA SER A 20 -1.72 -17.24 -26.77
C SER A 20 -0.27 -17.52 -26.36
N HIS A 21 0.33 -16.68 -25.50
CA HIS A 21 1.70 -16.88 -25.03
C HIS A 21 1.87 -18.21 -24.28
N ARG A 22 0.85 -18.63 -23.53
CA ARG A 22 0.85 -19.89 -22.78
C ARG A 22 -0.55 -20.51 -22.75
N ALA A 23 -0.66 -21.80 -23.02
CA ALA A 23 -1.94 -22.49 -23.24
C ALA A 23 -2.90 -22.46 -22.04
N ASP A 24 -2.37 -22.35 -20.81
CA ASP A 24 -3.16 -22.32 -19.58
C ASP A 24 -3.63 -20.89 -19.19
N MET A 25 -3.19 -19.85 -19.88
CA MET A 25 -3.70 -18.49 -19.66
C MET A 25 -5.18 -18.41 -20.04
N ARG A 26 -5.98 -17.85 -19.15
CA ARG A 26 -7.43 -17.62 -19.34
C ARG A 26 -7.72 -16.25 -19.95
N VAL A 27 -6.87 -15.29 -19.62
CA VAL A 27 -6.94 -13.88 -20.07
C VAL A 27 -5.52 -13.42 -20.46
N PRO A 28 -5.37 -12.31 -21.22
CA PRO A 28 -4.07 -11.71 -21.44
C PRO A 28 -3.51 -11.10 -20.15
N ALA A 29 -2.20 -10.86 -20.13
CA ALA A 29 -1.52 -10.16 -19.03
C ALA A 29 -1.04 -8.79 -19.53
N ARG A 30 -1.37 -7.72 -18.80
CA ARG A 30 -1.07 -6.34 -19.18
C ARG A 30 -0.15 -5.67 -18.17
N VAL A 31 0.70 -4.77 -18.64
CA VAL A 31 1.57 -3.96 -17.78
C VAL A 31 1.65 -2.53 -18.29
N TYR A 32 1.44 -1.57 -17.37
CA TYR A 32 1.74 -0.17 -17.63
C TYR A 32 3.25 0.06 -17.52
N ALA A 33 3.86 0.59 -18.55
CA ALA A 33 5.29 0.89 -18.56
C ALA A 33 5.65 1.85 -19.70
N SER A 34 6.70 2.67 -19.52
CA SER A 34 7.43 3.28 -20.62
C SER A 34 8.29 2.24 -21.35
N ASP A 35 8.74 2.56 -22.55
CA ASP A 35 9.69 1.71 -23.29
C ASP A 35 10.99 1.45 -22.49
N HIS A 36 11.47 2.46 -21.75
CA HIS A 36 12.65 2.37 -20.90
C HIS A 36 12.42 1.45 -19.69
N MET A 37 11.25 1.55 -19.03
CA MET A 37 10.93 0.70 -17.87
C MET A 37 10.85 -0.79 -18.24
N LEU A 38 10.44 -1.12 -19.47
CA LEU A 38 10.37 -2.53 -19.90
C LEU A 38 11.71 -3.22 -19.81
N ASP A 39 12.82 -2.54 -20.12
CA ASP A 39 14.16 -3.13 -20.05
C ASP A 39 14.54 -3.52 -18.61
N GLN A 40 13.98 -2.82 -17.61
CA GLN A 40 14.14 -3.17 -16.19
C GLN A 40 13.16 -4.27 -15.75
N ILE A 41 11.88 -4.16 -16.13
CA ILE A 41 10.81 -5.09 -15.75
C ILE A 41 11.09 -6.51 -16.28
N THR A 42 11.72 -6.64 -17.44
CA THR A 42 12.06 -7.95 -18.04
C THR A 42 13.25 -8.65 -17.38
N THR A 43 13.91 -8.03 -16.40
CA THR A 43 15.10 -8.60 -15.73
C THR A 43 14.79 -9.49 -14.53
N ASP A 44 13.54 -9.49 -14.04
CA ASP A 44 13.10 -10.32 -12.91
C ASP A 44 11.92 -11.22 -13.28
N ARG A 45 11.34 -11.93 -12.30
CA ARG A 45 10.25 -12.88 -12.52
C ARG A 45 8.86 -12.24 -12.47
N SER A 46 8.75 -10.93 -12.32
CA SER A 46 7.46 -10.26 -12.09
C SER A 46 6.47 -10.45 -13.26
N LEU A 47 6.94 -10.40 -14.51
CA LEU A 47 6.08 -10.68 -15.67
C LEU A 47 5.68 -12.16 -15.75
N GLU A 48 6.55 -13.09 -15.36
CA GLU A 48 6.20 -14.52 -15.25
C GLU A 48 5.12 -14.73 -14.18
N GLN A 49 5.25 -14.08 -13.02
CA GLN A 49 4.22 -14.08 -11.98
C GLN A 49 2.90 -13.50 -12.50
N LEU A 50 2.93 -12.42 -13.28
CA LEU A 50 1.74 -11.85 -13.89
C LEU A 50 1.05 -12.82 -14.88
N VAL A 51 1.83 -13.54 -15.69
CA VAL A 51 1.33 -14.62 -16.57
C VAL A 51 0.71 -15.74 -15.74
N ASN A 52 1.30 -16.11 -14.60
CA ASN A 52 0.73 -17.10 -13.68
C ASN A 52 -0.61 -16.62 -13.09
N VAL A 53 -0.75 -15.35 -12.74
CA VAL A 53 -2.03 -14.77 -12.31
C VAL A 53 -3.11 -14.91 -13.38
N ALA A 54 -2.76 -14.74 -14.66
CA ALA A 54 -3.70 -14.86 -15.79
C ALA A 54 -4.27 -16.29 -15.97
N THR A 55 -3.76 -17.29 -15.24
CA THR A 55 -4.28 -18.67 -15.26
C THR A 55 -5.34 -18.96 -14.20
N LEU A 56 -5.55 -18.04 -13.26
CA LEU A 56 -6.45 -18.27 -12.13
C LEU A 56 -7.92 -18.42 -12.56
N PRO A 57 -8.67 -19.36 -11.96
CA PRO A 57 -10.08 -19.57 -12.30
C PRO A 57 -10.93 -18.34 -12.07
N GLY A 58 -11.86 -18.04 -13.00
CA GLY A 58 -12.80 -16.94 -12.90
C GLY A 58 -12.19 -15.54 -12.98
N ILE A 59 -10.92 -15.42 -13.43
CA ILE A 59 -10.32 -14.11 -13.72
C ILE A 59 -11.04 -13.41 -14.86
N VAL A 60 -11.29 -12.10 -14.71
CA VAL A 60 -12.07 -11.28 -15.66
C VAL A 60 -11.15 -10.31 -16.39
N GLY A 61 -11.34 -10.19 -17.71
CA GLY A 61 -10.69 -9.20 -18.55
C GLY A 61 -9.19 -9.46 -18.78
N HIS A 62 -8.36 -9.13 -17.82
CA HIS A 62 -6.90 -9.30 -17.91
C HIS A 62 -6.27 -9.32 -16.50
N ALA A 63 -5.12 -9.99 -16.36
CA ALA A 63 -4.22 -9.77 -15.24
C ALA A 63 -3.45 -8.47 -15.50
N LEU A 64 -3.31 -7.59 -14.52
CA LEU A 64 -2.73 -6.27 -14.71
C LEU A 64 -1.58 -6.01 -13.75
N ALA A 65 -0.59 -5.28 -14.21
CA ALA A 65 0.47 -4.72 -13.36
C ALA A 65 0.67 -3.22 -13.61
N MET A 66 0.95 -2.50 -12.54
CA MET A 66 1.29 -1.08 -12.54
C MET A 66 2.79 -0.86 -12.84
N PRO A 67 3.24 0.36 -13.16
CA PRO A 67 4.64 0.62 -13.54
C PRO A 67 5.66 0.27 -12.45
N ASP A 68 5.23 0.31 -11.19
CA ASP A 68 6.03 -0.06 -10.02
C ASP A 68 6.18 -1.58 -9.82
N ILE A 69 5.73 -2.39 -10.79
CA ILE A 69 5.83 -3.86 -10.76
C ILE A 69 7.22 -4.34 -10.37
N HIS A 70 7.27 -5.32 -9.47
CA HIS A 70 8.47 -6.08 -9.12
C HIS A 70 8.10 -7.44 -8.53
N GLU A 71 9.10 -8.31 -8.37
CA GLU A 71 8.89 -9.66 -7.86
C GLU A 71 8.25 -9.66 -6.46
N GLY A 72 7.21 -10.48 -6.27
CA GLY A 72 6.47 -10.67 -5.04
C GLY A 72 6.29 -12.16 -4.71
N TYR A 73 5.44 -12.47 -3.76
CA TYR A 73 4.98 -13.83 -3.44
C TYR A 73 3.70 -14.11 -4.23
N GLY A 74 3.71 -15.07 -5.14
CA GLY A 74 2.58 -15.45 -6.01
C GLY A 74 2.24 -14.36 -7.04
N PHE A 75 1.48 -13.35 -6.66
CA PHE A 75 1.29 -12.16 -7.48
C PHE A 75 2.55 -11.27 -7.46
N PRO A 76 2.89 -10.62 -8.57
CA PRO A 76 3.87 -9.54 -8.53
C PRO A 76 3.34 -8.41 -7.63
N VAL A 77 4.23 -7.65 -7.00
CA VAL A 77 3.85 -6.37 -6.37
C VAL A 77 3.62 -5.34 -7.47
N GLY A 78 2.61 -4.49 -7.35
CA GLY A 78 2.04 -3.70 -8.45
C GLY A 78 0.91 -4.43 -9.18
N GLY A 79 0.57 -5.64 -8.72
CA GLY A 79 -0.41 -6.51 -9.38
C GLY A 79 -1.87 -6.21 -9.03
N VAL A 80 -2.73 -6.30 -10.05
CA VAL A 80 -4.19 -6.18 -9.94
C VAL A 80 -4.84 -7.33 -10.70
N ALA A 81 -5.84 -7.97 -10.09
CA ALA A 81 -6.66 -8.96 -10.75
C ALA A 81 -8.11 -8.89 -10.25
N ALA A 82 -9.06 -9.01 -11.17
CA ALA A 82 -10.48 -9.03 -10.91
C ALA A 82 -11.02 -10.44 -11.11
N PHE A 83 -11.81 -10.93 -10.16
CA PHE A 83 -12.45 -12.23 -10.23
C PHE A 83 -13.95 -12.07 -10.08
N ASP A 84 -14.73 -12.85 -10.83
CA ASP A 84 -16.19 -12.87 -10.67
C ASP A 84 -16.54 -13.37 -9.25
N ALA A 85 -17.40 -12.66 -8.54
CA ALA A 85 -17.75 -13.02 -7.17
C ALA A 85 -18.57 -14.32 -7.06
N ALA A 86 -19.19 -14.78 -8.17
CA ALA A 86 -19.97 -16.00 -8.19
C ALA A 86 -19.12 -17.24 -8.46
N ASP A 87 -18.22 -17.19 -9.43
CA ASP A 87 -17.46 -18.35 -9.93
C ASP A 87 -15.94 -18.16 -9.96
N GLY A 88 -15.45 -17.01 -9.51
CA GLY A 88 -14.03 -16.70 -9.38
C GLY A 88 -13.43 -17.14 -8.05
N VAL A 89 -12.15 -16.85 -7.88
CA VAL A 89 -11.38 -17.24 -6.70
C VAL A 89 -10.97 -16.05 -5.84
N ILE A 90 -10.59 -16.34 -4.59
CA ILE A 90 -9.83 -15.43 -3.73
C ILE A 90 -8.48 -16.06 -3.38
N SER A 91 -7.41 -15.25 -3.47
CA SER A 91 -6.03 -15.68 -3.22
C SER A 91 -5.32 -14.75 -2.24
N PRO A 92 -4.79 -15.25 -1.11
CA PRO A 92 -3.94 -14.46 -0.23
C PRO A 92 -2.68 -13.93 -0.92
N GLY A 93 -2.14 -14.67 -1.90
CA GLY A 93 -1.03 -14.24 -2.74
C GLY A 93 -1.33 -12.96 -3.52
N GLY A 94 -2.60 -12.70 -3.85
CA GLY A 94 -3.06 -11.48 -4.53
C GLY A 94 -3.28 -10.27 -3.62
N ILE A 95 -3.08 -10.44 -2.31
CA ILE A 95 -3.19 -9.39 -1.29
C ILE A 95 -1.81 -9.15 -0.66
N GLY A 96 -1.09 -10.23 -0.35
CA GLY A 96 0.20 -10.21 0.32
C GLY A 96 0.09 -10.36 1.83
N TYR A 97 1.25 -10.51 2.47
CA TYR A 97 1.33 -10.77 3.91
C TYR A 97 0.94 -9.56 4.78
N ASP A 98 1.28 -8.34 4.34
CA ASP A 98 0.91 -7.12 5.05
C ASP A 98 -0.46 -6.63 4.58
N ILE A 99 -1.51 -7.30 5.05
CA ILE A 99 -2.90 -7.00 4.72
C ILE A 99 -3.19 -5.53 5.06
N ASN A 100 -3.75 -4.79 4.10
CA ASN A 100 -4.06 -3.37 4.20
C ASN A 100 -2.84 -2.52 4.60
N CYS A 101 -1.60 -2.90 4.14
CA CYS A 101 -0.54 -1.91 4.07
C CYS A 101 -1.07 -0.72 3.28
N GLY A 102 -0.82 0.49 3.76
CA GLY A 102 -1.41 1.68 3.19
C GLY A 102 -0.70 2.95 3.63
N VAL A 103 -1.09 4.05 3.02
CA VAL A 103 -0.49 5.36 3.20
C VAL A 103 -1.54 6.37 3.64
N ARG A 104 -1.19 7.18 4.63
CA ARG A 104 -2.01 8.25 5.18
C ARG A 104 -1.25 9.56 5.11
N LEU A 105 -1.87 10.61 4.57
CA LEU A 105 -1.30 11.95 4.46
C LEU A 105 -2.05 12.93 5.35
N LEU A 106 -1.33 13.57 6.27
CA LEU A 106 -1.80 14.69 7.07
C LEU A 106 -1.23 16.00 6.53
N CYS A 107 -1.97 17.09 6.65
CA CYS A 107 -1.54 18.43 6.27
C CYS A 107 -1.77 19.40 7.42
N SER A 108 -0.81 20.28 7.66
CA SER A 108 -0.97 21.42 8.58
C SER A 108 -1.37 22.68 7.82
N ASP A 109 -1.64 23.77 8.53
CA ASP A 109 -1.96 25.08 7.94
C ASP A 109 -0.74 26.01 7.84
N VAL A 110 0.47 25.49 8.13
CA VAL A 110 1.68 26.31 8.18
C VAL A 110 2.69 25.92 7.11
N PRO A 111 3.53 26.87 6.64
CA PRO A 111 4.63 26.55 5.74
C PRO A 111 5.79 25.90 6.51
N VAL A 112 6.65 25.14 5.79
CA VAL A 112 7.81 24.43 6.36
C VAL A 112 8.77 25.38 7.10
N SER A 113 8.87 26.64 6.69
CA SER A 113 9.69 27.64 7.36
C SER A 113 9.30 27.89 8.82
N ALA A 114 8.02 27.72 9.16
CA ALA A 114 7.53 27.88 10.54
C ALA A 114 8.04 26.76 11.47
N ILE A 115 8.24 25.56 10.97
CA ILE A 115 8.70 24.42 11.77
C ILE A 115 10.19 24.12 11.64
N GLN A 116 10.88 24.78 10.71
CA GLN A 116 12.31 24.53 10.41
C GLN A 116 13.21 24.61 11.66
N PRO A 117 13.06 25.57 12.58
CA PRO A 117 13.87 25.64 13.81
C PRO A 117 13.66 24.43 14.75
N HIS A 118 12.49 23.80 14.71
CA HIS A 118 12.10 22.71 15.59
C HIS A 118 12.19 21.33 14.94
N LEU A 119 12.64 21.24 13.69
CA LEU A 119 12.57 20.01 12.89
C LEU A 119 13.34 18.83 13.51
N SER A 120 14.50 19.10 14.11
CA SER A 120 15.29 18.06 14.79
C SER A 120 14.59 17.54 16.05
N GLU A 121 14.00 18.44 16.84
CA GLU A 121 13.25 18.10 18.04
C GLU A 121 11.97 17.33 17.69
N LEU A 122 11.24 17.78 16.65
CA LEU A 122 10.05 17.11 16.14
C LEU A 122 10.39 15.70 15.66
N GLY A 123 11.48 15.52 14.90
CA GLY A 123 11.93 14.21 14.45
C GLY A 123 12.23 13.26 15.62
N ALA A 124 12.90 13.76 16.67
CA ALA A 124 13.17 12.99 17.89
C ALA A 124 11.90 12.66 18.69
N ALA A 125 10.96 13.60 18.77
CA ALA A 125 9.67 13.38 19.42
C ALA A 125 8.83 12.33 18.68
N LEU A 126 8.70 12.43 17.36
CA LEU A 126 8.02 11.44 16.52
C LEU A 126 8.64 10.05 16.65
N TYR A 127 9.96 9.94 16.69
CA TYR A 127 10.66 8.66 16.87
C TYR A 127 10.39 8.03 18.24
N ARG A 128 10.23 8.85 19.29
CA ARG A 128 9.89 8.41 20.64
C ARG A 128 8.42 8.01 20.77
N GLU A 129 7.51 8.81 20.16
CA GLU A 129 6.07 8.60 20.30
C GLU A 129 5.54 7.46 19.43
N VAL A 130 6.15 7.22 18.24
CA VAL A 130 5.77 6.16 17.29
C VAL A 130 6.80 5.03 17.34
N PRO A 131 6.58 3.96 18.12
CA PRO A 131 7.53 2.85 18.24
C PRO A 131 7.82 2.22 16.89
N SER A 132 9.08 2.16 16.53
CA SER A 132 9.56 1.79 15.20
C SER A 132 10.57 0.64 15.28
N GLY A 133 10.44 -0.37 14.40
CA GLY A 133 11.36 -1.51 14.33
C GLY A 133 10.70 -2.85 14.62
N VAL A 134 11.46 -3.93 14.39
CA VAL A 134 11.01 -5.30 14.65
C VAL A 134 10.97 -5.56 16.15
N GLY A 135 9.83 -6.06 16.66
CA GLY A 135 9.66 -6.43 18.06
C GLY A 135 9.44 -5.25 19.01
N GLN A 136 9.27 -4.04 18.50
CA GLN A 136 8.83 -2.90 19.31
C GLN A 136 7.33 -2.99 19.55
N GLY A 137 6.91 -2.90 20.81
CA GLY A 137 5.50 -2.85 21.22
C GLY A 137 4.98 -1.43 21.31
N GLY A 138 3.69 -1.26 21.05
CA GLY A 138 2.96 0.00 21.21
C GLY A 138 2.51 0.25 22.66
N ARG A 139 1.93 1.41 22.89
CA ARG A 139 1.39 1.80 24.21
C ARG A 139 0.12 1.03 24.58
N LEU A 140 -0.68 0.64 23.58
CA LEU A 140 -1.89 -0.13 23.80
C LEU A 140 -1.60 -1.62 23.69
N VAL A 141 -1.88 -2.34 24.77
CA VAL A 141 -1.83 -3.79 24.79
C VAL A 141 -3.24 -4.34 24.77
N MET A 142 -3.66 -4.83 23.60
CA MET A 142 -5.01 -5.36 23.37
C MET A 142 -5.15 -6.79 23.92
N LYS A 143 -6.25 -7.08 24.59
CA LYS A 143 -6.56 -8.40 25.13
C LYS A 143 -8.00 -8.81 24.83
N GLY A 144 -8.21 -10.10 24.48
CA GLY A 144 -9.54 -10.70 24.39
C GLY A 144 -10.54 -9.83 23.64
N HIS A 145 -11.58 -9.44 24.31
CA HIS A 145 -12.71 -8.66 23.74
C HIS A 145 -12.29 -7.32 23.09
N ASP A 146 -11.28 -6.63 23.64
CA ASP A 146 -10.84 -5.36 23.04
C ASP A 146 -10.16 -5.59 21.70
N MET A 147 -9.36 -6.65 21.56
CA MET A 147 -8.79 -7.05 20.27
C MET A 147 -9.88 -7.38 19.24
N ASP A 148 -10.86 -8.19 19.64
CA ASP A 148 -11.96 -8.60 18.77
C ASP A 148 -12.79 -7.39 18.32
N ALA A 149 -13.06 -6.45 19.23
CA ALA A 149 -13.76 -5.20 18.90
C ALA A 149 -12.99 -4.33 17.90
N VAL A 150 -11.65 -4.29 17.97
CA VAL A 150 -10.81 -3.59 16.97
C VAL A 150 -10.81 -4.32 15.63
N LEU A 151 -10.70 -5.65 15.62
CA LEU A 151 -10.73 -6.46 14.41
C LEU A 151 -12.05 -6.33 13.64
N GLU A 152 -13.16 -6.15 14.35
CA GLU A 152 -14.48 -5.97 13.74
C GLU A 152 -14.86 -4.51 13.52
N GLY A 153 -14.34 -3.58 14.35
CA GLY A 153 -14.68 -2.15 14.32
C GLY A 153 -13.73 -1.27 13.52
N GLY A 154 -12.47 -1.66 13.33
CA GLY A 154 -11.48 -0.87 12.59
C GLY A 154 -11.13 0.48 13.22
N ALA A 155 -10.80 1.47 12.38
CA ALA A 155 -10.49 2.84 12.82
C ALA A 155 -11.65 3.51 13.60
N PRO A 156 -12.95 3.33 13.25
CA PRO A 156 -14.06 3.81 14.07
C PRO A 156 -13.95 3.42 15.55
N ARG A 157 -13.54 2.18 15.83
CA ARG A 157 -13.37 1.73 17.21
C ARG A 157 -12.30 2.53 17.96
N LEU A 158 -11.20 2.90 17.31
CA LEU A 158 -10.16 3.74 17.92
C LEU A 158 -10.66 5.16 18.19
N VAL A 159 -11.46 5.72 17.28
CA VAL A 159 -12.09 7.04 17.48
C VAL A 159 -13.05 7.00 18.67
N GLU A 160 -13.88 5.97 18.81
CA GLU A 160 -14.75 5.76 19.98
C GLU A 160 -13.95 5.68 21.31
N MET A 161 -12.75 5.12 21.26
CA MET A 161 -11.84 5.02 22.40
C MET A 161 -11.08 6.35 22.69
N GLY A 162 -11.30 7.41 21.89
CA GLY A 162 -10.64 8.72 22.04
C GLY A 162 -9.31 8.86 21.28
N TYR A 163 -8.95 7.93 20.40
CA TYR A 163 -7.74 8.00 19.59
C TYR A 163 -8.00 8.54 18.19
N GLY A 164 -8.49 9.76 18.09
CA GLY A 164 -8.71 10.46 16.83
C GLY A 164 -10.06 11.17 16.77
N GLU A 165 -10.39 11.66 15.58
CA GLU A 165 -11.54 12.50 15.32
C GLU A 165 -12.48 11.82 14.31
N ALA A 166 -13.80 12.07 14.41
CA ALA A 166 -14.77 11.56 13.44
C ALA A 166 -14.47 12.02 12.01
N ALA A 167 -13.90 13.22 11.85
CA ALA A 167 -13.47 13.77 10.57
C ALA A 167 -12.38 12.92 9.88
N ASP A 168 -11.56 12.21 10.63
CA ASP A 168 -10.55 11.30 10.08
C ASP A 168 -11.21 10.15 9.30
N LEU A 169 -12.35 9.65 9.79
CA LEU A 169 -13.06 8.53 9.16
C LEU A 169 -13.61 8.90 7.78
N GLU A 170 -14.08 10.13 7.60
CA GLU A 170 -14.63 10.61 6.32
C GLU A 170 -13.55 10.66 5.22
N ARG A 171 -12.29 10.83 5.62
CA ARG A 171 -11.14 10.92 4.73
C ARG A 171 -10.31 9.62 4.68
N THR A 172 -10.83 8.56 5.26
CA THR A 172 -10.21 7.21 5.21
C THR A 172 -10.95 6.33 4.22
N GLU A 173 -10.22 5.63 3.37
CA GLU A 173 -10.79 4.64 2.44
C GLU A 173 -11.69 3.65 3.21
N SER A 174 -12.90 3.40 2.70
CA SER A 174 -13.94 2.59 3.35
C SER A 174 -14.30 3.08 4.77
N ARG A 175 -14.08 4.36 5.08
CA ARG A 175 -14.27 4.96 6.42
C ARG A 175 -13.50 4.22 7.53
N GLY A 176 -12.39 3.55 7.15
CA GLY A 176 -11.53 2.83 8.07
C GLY A 176 -12.08 1.49 8.56
N LYS A 177 -13.07 0.93 7.87
CA LYS A 177 -13.68 -0.36 8.19
C LYS A 177 -14.05 -1.13 6.93
N LEU A 178 -13.78 -2.44 6.91
CA LEU A 178 -14.21 -3.36 5.86
C LEU A 178 -15.13 -4.42 6.47
N GLU A 179 -16.23 -4.70 5.80
CA GLU A 179 -17.23 -5.71 6.18
C GLU A 179 -17.47 -6.70 5.03
N PRO A 180 -17.85 -7.96 5.36
CA PRO A 180 -17.89 -8.51 6.71
C PRO A 180 -16.51 -8.80 7.28
N ALA A 181 -16.32 -8.58 8.57
CA ALA A 181 -15.11 -8.94 9.31
C ALA A 181 -15.50 -9.84 10.50
N ALA A 182 -14.72 -10.89 10.74
CA ALA A 182 -14.99 -11.84 11.83
C ALA A 182 -13.71 -12.11 12.63
N ALA A 183 -13.64 -11.57 13.84
CA ALA A 183 -12.55 -11.81 14.76
C ALA A 183 -12.39 -13.28 15.16
N ALA A 184 -13.49 -14.04 15.16
CA ALA A 184 -13.49 -15.48 15.46
C ALA A 184 -12.70 -16.32 14.43
N LEU A 185 -12.51 -15.82 13.20
CA LEU A 185 -11.74 -16.47 12.14
C LEU A 185 -10.25 -16.12 12.17
N VAL A 186 -9.85 -15.19 13.02
CA VAL A 186 -8.45 -14.84 13.27
C VAL A 186 -7.89 -15.74 14.35
N SER A 187 -6.84 -16.50 14.05
CA SER A 187 -6.25 -17.46 15.00
C SER A 187 -5.72 -16.76 16.26
N SER A 188 -5.71 -17.48 17.38
CA SER A 188 -5.12 -16.98 18.63
C SER A 188 -3.67 -16.54 18.42
N HIS A 189 -2.91 -17.32 17.64
CA HIS A 189 -1.53 -16.98 17.28
C HIS A 189 -1.42 -15.65 16.53
N ALA A 190 -2.31 -15.36 15.59
CA ALA A 190 -2.35 -14.08 14.90
C ALA A 190 -2.69 -12.92 15.86
N LYS A 191 -3.67 -13.12 16.74
CA LYS A 191 -4.03 -12.14 17.77
C LYS A 191 -2.88 -11.88 18.74
N ASP A 192 -2.16 -12.91 19.17
CA ASP A 192 -0.97 -12.78 20.03
C ASP A 192 0.13 -11.97 19.35
N ARG A 193 0.34 -12.16 18.06
CA ARG A 193 1.30 -11.37 17.26
C ARG A 193 0.89 -9.91 17.05
N GLY A 194 -0.38 -9.59 17.19
CA GLY A 194 -0.93 -8.23 17.08
C GLY A 194 -1.12 -7.52 18.41
N ARG A 195 -1.04 -8.26 19.53
CA ARG A 195 -1.50 -7.81 20.84
C ARG A 195 -0.95 -6.46 21.30
N ASP A 196 0.29 -6.17 21.00
CA ASP A 196 1.01 -4.93 21.35
C ASP A 196 1.48 -4.15 20.13
N GLN A 197 0.87 -4.37 18.96
CA GLN A 197 1.34 -3.79 17.70
C GLN A 197 0.52 -2.60 17.20
N LEU A 198 -0.57 -2.23 17.85
CA LEU A 198 -1.28 -0.98 17.56
C LEU A 198 -0.44 0.23 17.95
N GLY A 199 -0.47 1.27 17.10
CA GLY A 199 0.38 2.44 17.27
C GLY A 199 1.86 2.16 16.96
N THR A 200 2.19 1.09 16.23
CA THR A 200 3.59 0.80 15.86
C THR A 200 3.80 0.83 14.36
N MET A 201 4.91 1.42 13.95
CA MET A 201 5.22 1.54 12.52
C MET A 201 5.79 0.25 11.93
N GLY A 202 6.71 -0.40 12.62
CA GLY A 202 7.42 -1.59 12.14
C GLY A 202 8.72 -1.27 11.41
N ALA A 203 9.11 -2.15 10.49
CA ALA A 203 10.36 -2.06 9.74
C ALA A 203 10.12 -2.24 8.23
N GLY A 204 11.18 -2.26 7.44
CA GLY A 204 11.10 -2.40 5.99
C GLY A 204 10.72 -1.08 5.33
N ASN A 205 9.75 -1.11 4.41
CA ASN A 205 9.27 0.09 3.70
C ASN A 205 8.36 1.00 4.52
N HIS A 206 8.10 0.69 5.80
CA HIS A 206 7.28 1.52 6.69
C HIS A 206 8.06 2.73 7.20
N PHE A 207 7.38 3.86 7.33
CA PHE A 207 7.95 5.12 7.82
C PHE A 207 6.89 6.13 8.25
N VAL A 208 7.31 7.12 9.03
CA VAL A 208 6.64 8.41 9.20
C VAL A 208 7.57 9.47 8.61
N GLU A 209 7.05 10.32 7.73
CA GLU A 209 7.82 11.33 7.01
C GLU A 209 7.17 12.70 7.18
N VAL A 210 7.92 13.66 7.69
CA VAL A 210 7.53 15.06 7.62
C VAL A 210 8.05 15.58 6.29
N GLY A 211 7.17 16.16 5.49
CA GLY A 211 7.48 16.71 4.18
C GLY A 211 6.93 18.10 3.97
N SER A 212 7.20 18.66 2.81
CA SER A 212 6.58 19.90 2.36
C SER A 212 6.08 19.78 0.92
N VAL A 213 4.99 20.48 0.60
CA VAL A 213 4.49 20.60 -0.78
C VAL A 213 5.53 21.36 -1.61
N GLU A 214 6.32 20.62 -2.43
CA GLU A 214 7.37 21.22 -3.25
C GLU A 214 6.83 21.75 -4.57
N GLY A 215 5.80 21.11 -5.15
CA GLY A 215 5.19 21.55 -6.40
C GLY A 215 3.73 21.14 -6.53
N ILE A 216 2.99 21.96 -7.25
CA ILE A 216 1.57 21.78 -7.57
C ILE A 216 1.44 21.72 -9.09
N TYR A 217 0.80 20.66 -9.61
CA TYR A 217 0.52 20.45 -11.04
C TYR A 217 -0.88 20.88 -11.43
N ASP A 218 -1.85 20.73 -10.51
CA ASP A 218 -3.25 21.08 -10.69
C ASP A 218 -3.68 21.99 -9.53
N ALA A 219 -3.69 23.31 -9.80
CA ALA A 219 -3.94 24.32 -8.77
C ALA A 219 -5.38 24.27 -8.24
N GLU A 220 -6.37 23.98 -9.10
CA GLU A 220 -7.76 23.88 -8.71
C GLU A 220 -8.00 22.70 -7.77
N ALA A 221 -7.53 21.51 -8.16
CA ALA A 221 -7.66 20.32 -7.33
C ALA A 221 -6.87 20.46 -6.02
N ALA A 222 -5.67 21.05 -6.06
CA ALA A 222 -4.87 21.32 -4.85
C ALA A 222 -5.62 22.25 -3.89
N GLN A 223 -6.23 23.32 -4.40
CA GLN A 223 -7.03 24.26 -3.59
C GLN A 223 -8.24 23.56 -2.95
N HIS A 224 -8.97 22.72 -3.68
CA HIS A 224 -10.07 21.93 -3.12
C HIS A 224 -9.64 20.98 -2.02
N LEU A 225 -8.41 20.48 -2.08
CA LEU A 225 -7.81 19.62 -1.06
C LEU A 225 -7.17 20.42 0.09
N GLY A 226 -7.16 21.75 0.02
CA GLY A 226 -6.53 22.63 1.01
C GLY A 226 -5.01 22.61 0.97
N LEU A 227 -4.42 22.35 -0.21
CA LEU A 227 -2.98 22.32 -0.40
C LEU A 227 -2.44 23.65 -0.94
N PHE A 228 -1.29 24.07 -0.41
CA PHE A 228 -0.54 25.23 -0.90
C PHE A 228 0.98 24.94 -0.90
N LYS A 229 1.71 25.72 -1.66
CA LYS A 229 3.16 25.54 -1.79
C LYS A 229 3.86 25.76 -0.44
N ASP A 230 4.88 24.96 -0.17
CA ASP A 230 5.68 24.92 1.07
C ASP A 230 4.91 24.51 2.33
N GLN A 231 3.63 24.10 2.20
CA GLN A 231 2.81 23.57 3.30
C GLN A 231 3.44 22.33 3.90
N VAL A 232 3.46 22.23 5.23
CA VAL A 232 3.94 21.03 5.92
C VAL A 232 2.94 19.89 5.80
N THR A 233 3.48 18.70 5.53
CA THR A 233 2.71 17.46 5.48
C THR A 233 3.36 16.39 6.36
N VAL A 234 2.57 15.42 6.83
CA VAL A 234 3.08 14.22 7.49
C VAL A 234 2.49 13.00 6.80
N LEU A 235 3.36 12.13 6.29
CA LEU A 235 2.99 10.92 5.59
C LEU A 235 3.32 9.71 6.47
N ILE A 236 2.31 8.84 6.69
CA ILE A 236 2.41 7.63 7.50
C ILE A 236 2.22 6.43 6.60
N HIS A 237 3.19 5.52 6.57
CA HIS A 237 3.13 4.28 5.80
C HIS A 237 3.30 3.07 6.71
N THR A 238 2.23 2.30 6.91
CA THR A 238 2.24 1.05 7.69
C THR A 238 0.98 0.22 7.44
N GLY A 239 0.93 -1.01 7.97
CA GLY A 239 -0.14 -1.98 7.73
C GLY A 239 -0.55 -2.75 8.99
N SER A 240 -0.95 -4.01 8.78
CA SER A 240 -1.52 -4.90 9.80
C SER A 240 -0.48 -5.59 10.69
N ARG A 241 0.79 -5.25 10.53
CA ARG A 241 1.87 -5.77 11.35
C ARG A 241 1.89 -7.31 11.36
N GLY A 242 2.39 -7.90 12.47
CA GLY A 242 2.46 -9.36 12.65
C GLY A 242 1.12 -10.09 12.58
N LEU A 243 0.01 -9.42 12.89
CA LEU A 243 -1.33 -10.01 12.85
C LEU A 243 -1.72 -10.38 11.42
N GLY A 244 -1.72 -9.43 10.49
CA GLY A 244 -2.09 -9.70 9.09
C GLY A 244 -1.16 -10.68 8.41
N HIS A 245 0.15 -10.61 8.72
CA HIS A 245 1.11 -11.59 8.23
C HIS A 245 0.75 -13.02 8.66
N GLN A 246 0.29 -13.21 9.91
CA GLN A 246 -0.09 -14.53 10.39
C GLN A 246 -1.43 -14.99 9.77
N VAL A 247 -2.41 -14.09 9.64
CA VAL A 247 -3.67 -14.40 8.94
C VAL A 247 -3.39 -14.91 7.53
N ALA A 248 -2.58 -14.19 6.74
CA ALA A 248 -2.23 -14.64 5.40
C ALA A 248 -1.54 -16.01 5.41
N THR A 249 -0.60 -16.24 6.33
CA THR A 249 0.13 -17.50 6.46
C THR A 249 -0.80 -18.67 6.77
N ASP A 250 -1.74 -18.50 7.69
CA ASP A 250 -2.67 -19.55 8.12
C ASP A 250 -3.61 -19.95 6.97
N PHE A 251 -4.15 -18.96 6.24
CA PHE A 251 -5.07 -19.21 5.14
C PHE A 251 -4.36 -19.74 3.88
N ILE A 252 -3.14 -19.31 3.56
CA ILE A 252 -2.33 -19.91 2.49
C ILE A 252 -2.21 -21.43 2.70
N ARG A 253 -1.82 -21.86 3.91
CA ARG A 253 -1.69 -23.28 4.25
C ARG A 253 -3.01 -24.04 4.16
N GLY A 254 -4.11 -23.41 4.57
CA GLY A 254 -5.47 -23.95 4.45
C GLY A 254 -5.88 -24.14 3.01
N MET A 255 -5.69 -23.13 2.16
CA MET A 255 -6.07 -23.14 0.75
C MET A 255 -5.25 -24.15 -0.06
N VAL A 256 -3.94 -24.28 0.17
CA VAL A 256 -3.12 -25.32 -0.48
C VAL A 256 -3.72 -26.73 -0.25
N ARG A 257 -4.20 -27.01 0.97
CA ARG A 257 -4.87 -28.28 1.30
C ARG A 257 -6.27 -28.41 0.70
N ALA A 258 -6.97 -27.29 0.50
CA ALA A 258 -8.33 -27.27 -0.02
C ALA A 258 -8.41 -27.35 -1.54
N MET A 259 -7.42 -26.80 -2.27
CA MET A 259 -7.40 -26.73 -3.73
C MET A 259 -7.77 -28.02 -4.45
N PRO A 260 -7.25 -29.21 -4.07
CA PRO A 260 -7.60 -30.47 -4.73
C PRO A 260 -9.09 -30.78 -4.70
N ARG A 261 -9.83 -30.39 -3.65
CA ARG A 261 -11.29 -30.60 -3.53
C ARG A 261 -12.08 -29.77 -4.57
N TYR A 262 -11.49 -28.66 -5.02
CA TYR A 262 -12.07 -27.78 -6.04
C TYR A 262 -11.51 -28.03 -7.45
N GLY A 263 -10.67 -29.08 -7.63
CA GLY A 263 -10.01 -29.35 -8.90
C GLY A 263 -9.07 -28.25 -9.38
N ILE A 264 -8.54 -27.43 -8.45
CA ILE A 264 -7.64 -26.32 -8.76
C ILE A 264 -6.21 -26.83 -8.79
N THR A 265 -5.57 -26.70 -9.95
CA THR A 265 -4.14 -26.94 -10.16
C THR A 265 -3.51 -25.65 -10.68
N LEU A 266 -2.42 -25.21 -10.08
CA LEU A 266 -1.76 -23.94 -10.37
C LEU A 266 -0.32 -24.14 -10.80
N PRO A 267 0.22 -23.27 -11.68
CA PRO A 267 1.62 -23.30 -12.09
C PRO A 267 2.58 -22.93 -10.94
N ASP A 268 2.06 -22.24 -9.91
CA ASP A 268 2.82 -21.77 -8.76
C ASP A 268 1.96 -21.93 -7.49
N VAL A 269 2.45 -22.65 -6.50
CA VAL A 269 1.76 -22.87 -5.21
C VAL A 269 1.56 -21.56 -4.42
N GLU A 270 2.37 -20.56 -4.68
CA GLU A 270 2.25 -19.24 -4.06
C GLU A 270 0.96 -18.49 -4.48
N LEU A 271 0.29 -18.95 -5.53
CA LEU A 271 -1.04 -18.49 -5.98
C LEU A 271 -2.19 -19.20 -5.28
N ALA A 272 -1.94 -19.98 -4.23
CA ALA A 272 -2.96 -20.73 -3.50
C ALA A 272 -4.27 -19.93 -3.37
N CYS A 273 -5.38 -20.56 -3.76
CA CYS A 273 -6.69 -19.91 -3.81
C CYS A 273 -7.81 -20.93 -3.59
N THR A 274 -9.01 -20.44 -3.29
CA THR A 274 -10.24 -21.22 -3.26
C THR A 274 -11.35 -20.43 -3.97
N PRO A 275 -12.41 -21.10 -4.46
CA PRO A 275 -13.57 -20.36 -4.98
C PRO A 275 -14.05 -19.33 -3.95
N PHE A 276 -14.29 -18.09 -4.39
CA PHE A 276 -14.70 -17.03 -3.48
C PHE A 276 -16.01 -17.37 -2.74
N ALA A 277 -16.96 -18.02 -3.43
CA ALA A 277 -18.24 -18.44 -2.86
C ALA A 277 -18.15 -19.69 -1.95
N SER A 278 -16.97 -20.33 -1.84
CA SER A 278 -16.78 -21.47 -0.91
C SER A 278 -16.67 -21.01 0.55
N ASN A 279 -16.84 -21.95 1.49
CA ASN A 279 -16.65 -21.65 2.92
C ASN A 279 -15.26 -21.10 3.19
N GLU A 280 -14.21 -21.72 2.67
CA GLU A 280 -12.82 -21.28 2.85
C GLU A 280 -12.57 -19.91 2.23
N GLY A 281 -13.19 -19.60 1.09
CA GLY A 281 -13.09 -18.30 0.45
C GLY A 281 -13.75 -17.20 1.29
N GLN A 282 -14.93 -17.45 1.82
CA GLN A 282 -15.66 -16.52 2.68
C GLN A 282 -14.99 -16.35 4.05
N GLU A 283 -14.49 -17.42 4.65
CA GLU A 283 -13.74 -17.36 5.91
C GLU A 283 -12.46 -16.52 5.73
N TYR A 284 -11.74 -16.74 4.63
CA TYR A 284 -10.56 -15.91 4.36
C TYR A 284 -10.92 -14.44 4.14
N PHE A 285 -11.96 -14.14 3.36
CA PHE A 285 -12.38 -12.76 3.11
C PHE A 285 -12.73 -12.04 4.42
N GLN A 286 -13.44 -12.70 5.34
CA GLN A 286 -13.78 -12.14 6.65
C GLN A 286 -12.58 -11.99 7.58
N ALA A 287 -11.64 -12.94 7.60
CA ALA A 287 -10.40 -12.85 8.36
C ALA A 287 -9.45 -11.78 7.80
N MET A 288 -9.36 -11.67 6.48
CA MET A 288 -8.63 -10.62 5.77
C MET A 288 -9.21 -9.24 6.10
N SER A 289 -10.54 -9.12 6.12
CA SER A 289 -11.23 -7.87 6.50
C SER A 289 -10.91 -7.48 7.94
N ALA A 290 -10.87 -8.44 8.87
CA ALA A 290 -10.44 -8.20 10.26
C ALA A 290 -8.98 -7.71 10.34
N GLY A 291 -8.07 -8.31 9.56
CA GLY A 291 -6.69 -7.84 9.41
C GLY A 291 -6.59 -6.44 8.81
N ALA A 292 -7.45 -6.13 7.83
CA ALA A 292 -7.54 -4.80 7.23
C ALA A 292 -8.04 -3.74 8.24
N ASN A 293 -9.02 -4.09 9.06
CA ASN A 293 -9.54 -3.25 10.13
C ASN A 293 -8.46 -2.94 11.17
N PHE A 294 -7.65 -3.94 11.54
CA PHE A 294 -6.50 -3.74 12.43
C PHE A 294 -5.48 -2.77 11.84
N ALA A 295 -5.21 -2.82 10.53
CA ALA A 295 -4.27 -1.91 9.87
C ALA A 295 -4.79 -0.46 9.85
N TRP A 296 -6.07 -0.23 9.57
CA TRP A 296 -6.66 1.12 9.68
C TRP A 296 -6.64 1.62 11.13
N ALA A 297 -6.95 0.77 12.11
CA ALA A 297 -6.84 1.08 13.54
C ALA A 297 -5.38 1.44 13.90
N ASN A 298 -4.39 0.71 13.38
CA ASN A 298 -2.98 1.00 13.57
C ASN A 298 -2.60 2.39 13.04
N ARG A 299 -2.95 2.72 11.80
CA ARG A 299 -2.70 4.06 11.24
C ARG A 299 -3.46 5.16 11.96
N GLN A 300 -4.67 4.87 12.48
CA GLN A 300 -5.42 5.82 13.28
C GLN A 300 -4.72 6.15 14.60
N LEU A 301 -4.22 5.13 15.31
CA LEU A 301 -3.48 5.35 16.56
C LEU A 301 -2.16 6.10 16.31
N ILE A 302 -1.39 5.73 15.27
CA ILE A 302 -0.18 6.47 14.90
C ILE A 302 -0.52 7.93 14.56
N THR A 303 -1.65 8.20 13.92
CA THR A 303 -2.08 9.58 13.66
C THR A 303 -2.27 10.36 14.95
N TRP A 304 -2.89 9.76 15.95
CA TRP A 304 -3.04 10.34 17.26
C TRP A 304 -1.68 10.59 17.94
N GLU A 305 -0.77 9.61 17.92
CA GLU A 305 0.59 9.74 18.46
C GLU A 305 1.39 10.84 17.75
N VAL A 306 1.28 10.93 16.43
CA VAL A 306 1.89 12.00 15.63
C VAL A 306 1.34 13.37 16.07
N ARG A 307 0.02 13.50 16.25
CA ARG A 307 -0.59 14.74 16.75
C ARG A 307 -0.11 15.10 18.15
N GLN A 308 0.09 14.11 19.04
CA GLN A 308 0.66 14.36 20.39
C GLN A 308 2.10 14.89 20.31
N ALA A 309 2.96 14.27 19.48
CA ALA A 309 4.32 14.76 19.28
C ALA A 309 4.35 16.16 18.64
N TRP A 310 3.46 16.40 17.70
CA TRP A 310 3.29 17.68 17.01
C TRP A 310 2.91 18.80 17.98
N GLU A 311 1.89 18.58 18.78
CA GLU A 311 1.42 19.54 19.79
C GLU A 311 2.50 19.81 20.85
N GLN A 312 3.18 18.74 21.33
CA GLN A 312 4.23 18.86 22.36
C GLN A 312 5.39 19.74 21.90
N VAL A 313 5.78 19.66 20.62
CA VAL A 313 6.99 20.36 20.12
C VAL A 313 6.65 21.72 19.53
N LEU A 314 5.53 21.84 18.84
CA LEU A 314 5.21 23.03 18.05
C LEU A 314 4.08 23.86 18.65
N GLY A 315 3.18 23.26 19.45
CA GLY A 315 2.00 23.95 19.98
C GLY A 315 1.27 24.73 18.89
N ASP A 316 0.87 25.96 19.19
CA ASP A 316 0.15 26.84 18.26
C ASP A 316 0.93 27.13 16.97
N ALA A 317 2.27 27.11 17.00
CA ALA A 317 3.10 27.40 15.83
C ALA A 317 2.99 26.34 14.73
N GLY A 318 2.60 25.10 15.07
CA GLY A 318 2.40 24.01 14.13
C GLY A 318 1.05 24.01 13.44
N GLY A 319 0.06 24.66 14.03
CA GLY A 319 -1.33 24.56 13.61
C GLY A 319 -1.89 23.13 13.69
N PRO A 320 -3.16 22.93 13.36
CA PRO A 320 -3.78 21.61 13.39
C PRO A 320 -3.25 20.71 12.27
N LEU A 321 -3.00 19.42 12.58
CA LEU A 321 -2.74 18.38 11.59
C LEU A 321 -4.05 17.70 11.18
N ARG A 322 -4.55 17.99 9.98
CA ARG A 322 -5.76 17.38 9.41
C ARG A 322 -5.42 16.24 8.46
N LEU A 323 -6.19 15.17 8.52
CA LEU A 323 -6.08 14.09 7.54
C LEU A 323 -6.55 14.58 6.16
N LEU A 324 -5.70 14.48 5.14
CA LEU A 324 -6.08 14.69 3.76
C LEU A 324 -6.74 13.44 3.18
N TYR A 325 -6.05 12.30 3.26
CA TYR A 325 -6.59 11.01 2.82
C TYR A 325 -5.77 9.83 3.36
N ASP A 326 -6.44 8.64 3.46
CA ASP A 326 -5.83 7.34 3.76
C ASP A 326 -6.24 6.33 2.68
N VAL A 327 -5.27 5.64 2.08
CA VAL A 327 -5.50 4.65 1.03
C VAL A 327 -4.74 3.36 1.28
N ALA A 328 -5.43 2.22 1.06
CA ALA A 328 -4.84 0.88 1.13
C ALA A 328 -4.21 0.47 -0.20
N HIS A 329 -3.17 -0.39 -0.16
CA HIS A 329 -2.58 -0.94 -1.38
C HIS A 329 -2.31 -2.47 -1.34
N ASN A 330 -2.80 -3.16 -0.31
CA ASN A 330 -2.74 -4.64 -0.17
C ASN A 330 -4.09 -5.14 0.35
N ILE A 331 -5.06 -5.34 -0.53
CA ILE A 331 -6.42 -5.65 -0.11
C ILE A 331 -7.22 -6.32 -1.24
N ALA A 332 -8.23 -7.12 -0.88
CA ALA A 332 -9.28 -7.52 -1.80
C ALA A 332 -10.60 -6.86 -1.41
N LYS A 333 -11.36 -6.38 -2.39
CA LYS A 333 -12.67 -5.76 -2.19
C LYS A 333 -13.67 -6.26 -3.21
N ILE A 334 -14.94 -6.35 -2.79
CA ILE A 334 -16.05 -6.57 -3.70
C ILE A 334 -16.47 -5.21 -4.25
N GLU A 335 -16.37 -5.05 -5.57
CA GLU A 335 -16.69 -3.82 -6.27
C GLU A 335 -17.56 -4.11 -7.49
N GLU A 336 -18.39 -3.15 -7.90
CA GLU A 336 -19.25 -3.29 -9.07
C GLU A 336 -18.59 -2.72 -10.31
N TYR A 337 -18.55 -3.52 -11.37
CA TYR A 337 -17.99 -3.14 -12.66
C TYR A 337 -18.90 -3.51 -13.80
N ARG A 338 -18.90 -2.66 -14.83
CA ARG A 338 -19.55 -2.97 -16.09
C ARG A 338 -18.64 -3.84 -16.95
N VAL A 339 -19.03 -5.10 -17.17
CA VAL A 339 -18.32 -6.05 -18.04
C VAL A 339 -19.18 -6.30 -19.26
N GLY A 340 -18.85 -5.63 -20.37
CA GLY A 340 -19.74 -5.58 -21.54
C GLY A 340 -21.08 -4.89 -21.20
N PRO A 341 -22.24 -5.51 -21.51
CA PRO A 341 -23.55 -4.92 -21.22
C PRO A 341 -24.01 -5.15 -19.77
N VAL A 342 -23.32 -5.97 -18.98
CA VAL A 342 -23.78 -6.47 -17.67
C VAL A 342 -22.98 -5.82 -16.54
N SER A 343 -23.66 -5.41 -15.46
CA SER A 343 -22.99 -5.07 -14.19
C SER A 343 -22.69 -6.37 -13.44
N LYS A 344 -21.43 -6.51 -12.99
CA LYS A 344 -20.94 -7.66 -12.24
C LYS A 344 -20.32 -7.21 -10.92
N ARG A 345 -20.50 -8.03 -9.89
CA ARG A 345 -19.74 -7.92 -8.65
C ARG A 345 -18.44 -8.67 -8.82
N LEU A 346 -17.32 -7.95 -8.72
CA LEU A 346 -15.98 -8.50 -8.86
C LEU A 346 -15.21 -8.39 -7.54
N VAL A 347 -14.42 -9.41 -7.25
CA VAL A 347 -13.44 -9.41 -6.15
C VAL A 347 -12.13 -8.86 -6.71
N ILE A 348 -11.85 -7.59 -6.46
CA ILE A 348 -10.67 -6.93 -6.96
C ILE A 348 -9.52 -7.12 -5.99
N HIS A 349 -8.50 -7.85 -6.42
CA HIS A 349 -7.25 -8.02 -5.69
C HIS A 349 -6.28 -6.91 -6.07
N ARG A 350 -5.75 -6.22 -5.07
CA ARG A 350 -4.70 -5.20 -5.21
C ARG A 350 -3.53 -5.58 -4.32
N LYS A 351 -2.37 -5.83 -4.91
CA LYS A 351 -1.13 -6.12 -4.20
C LYS A 351 -0.05 -5.14 -4.62
N GLY A 352 0.26 -4.19 -3.76
CA GLY A 352 1.07 -3.05 -4.14
C GLY A 352 0.40 -2.23 -5.24
N ALA A 353 -0.92 -2.04 -5.12
CA ALA A 353 -1.72 -1.20 -6.00
C ALA A 353 -2.84 -0.55 -5.19
N THR A 354 -3.13 0.72 -5.46
CA THR A 354 -4.13 1.50 -4.73
C THR A 354 -5.44 1.58 -5.50
N ARG A 355 -6.56 1.77 -4.80
CA ARG A 355 -7.80 2.15 -5.44
C ARG A 355 -7.69 3.58 -6.00
N ALA A 356 -8.16 3.78 -7.23
CA ALA A 356 -8.08 5.05 -7.96
C ALA A 356 -9.39 5.32 -8.72
N PHE A 357 -10.49 5.41 -7.97
CA PHE A 357 -11.78 5.78 -8.57
C PHE A 357 -11.74 7.25 -9.01
N PRO A 358 -12.57 7.65 -10.00
CA PRO A 358 -12.64 9.04 -10.44
C PRO A 358 -12.84 10.00 -9.28
N GLY A 359 -11.97 11.03 -9.18
CA GLY A 359 -11.99 12.00 -8.09
C GLY A 359 -11.45 11.52 -6.75
N GLN A 360 -10.97 10.28 -6.63
CA GLN A 360 -10.36 9.77 -5.41
C GLN A 360 -8.86 10.14 -5.33
N PRO A 361 -8.36 10.65 -4.18
CA PRO A 361 -6.94 10.85 -3.97
C PRO A 361 -6.16 9.54 -4.00
N VAL A 362 -5.01 9.54 -4.64
CA VAL A 362 -4.06 8.42 -4.72
C VAL A 362 -2.71 8.89 -4.21
N LEU A 363 -2.20 8.24 -3.17
CA LEU A 363 -0.92 8.56 -2.54
C LEU A 363 0.15 7.60 -3.05
N VAL A 364 1.22 8.15 -3.61
CA VAL A 364 2.36 7.40 -4.14
C VAL A 364 3.63 7.83 -3.41
N PRO A 365 3.99 7.16 -2.29
CA PRO A 365 5.22 7.45 -1.58
C PRO A 365 6.44 7.11 -2.43
N GLY A 366 7.44 7.98 -2.36
CA GLY A 366 8.78 7.69 -2.82
C GLY A 366 9.56 6.80 -1.84
N SER A 367 10.85 6.73 -2.03
CA SER A 367 11.79 6.22 -1.03
C SER A 367 12.42 7.38 -0.25
N MET A 368 13.19 7.08 0.81
CA MET A 368 13.85 8.11 1.61
C MET A 368 14.65 9.09 0.75
N GLY A 369 14.34 10.38 0.88
CA GLY A 369 15.02 11.44 0.15
C GLY A 369 14.55 11.66 -1.29
N THR A 370 13.60 10.86 -1.79
CA THR A 370 12.92 11.11 -3.06
C THR A 370 11.53 11.71 -2.83
N ARG A 371 10.92 12.20 -3.90
CA ARG A 371 9.59 12.80 -3.85
C ARG A 371 8.51 11.76 -3.57
N SER A 372 7.47 12.18 -2.88
CA SER A 372 6.18 11.48 -2.81
C SER A 372 5.13 12.27 -3.60
N PHE A 373 4.11 11.59 -4.13
CA PHE A 373 3.13 12.24 -4.99
C PHE A 373 1.71 12.05 -4.47
N LEU A 374 0.90 13.07 -4.72
CA LEU A 374 -0.56 13.01 -4.67
C LEU A 374 -1.09 13.07 -6.08
N LEU A 375 -1.87 12.05 -6.44
CA LEU A 375 -2.60 11.98 -7.70
C LEU A 375 -4.10 11.99 -7.42
N MET A 376 -4.89 12.12 -8.49
CA MET A 376 -6.35 11.99 -8.46
C MET A 376 -6.77 10.95 -9.51
N GLY A 377 -7.52 9.95 -9.09
CA GLY A 377 -8.04 8.92 -9.99
C GLY A 377 -8.81 9.50 -11.16
N GLY A 378 -8.56 8.97 -12.35
CA GLY A 378 -9.16 9.38 -13.63
C GLY A 378 -10.26 8.43 -14.09
N GLU A 379 -11.07 8.87 -15.04
CA GLU A 379 -12.18 8.08 -15.61
C GLU A 379 -11.70 6.77 -16.27
N LYS A 380 -10.53 6.78 -16.91
CA LYS A 380 -9.98 5.60 -17.56
C LYS A 380 -9.63 4.47 -16.57
N ALA A 381 -9.36 4.79 -15.31
CA ALA A 381 -9.04 3.79 -14.31
C ALA A 381 -10.13 2.72 -14.17
N MET A 382 -11.40 3.12 -14.22
CA MET A 382 -12.52 2.16 -14.12
C MET A 382 -12.55 1.18 -15.28
N ALA A 383 -12.30 1.65 -16.50
CA ALA A 383 -12.37 0.84 -17.71
C ALA A 383 -11.12 -0.01 -17.96
N GLU A 384 -9.94 0.50 -17.64
CA GLU A 384 -8.67 -0.08 -18.06
C GLU A 384 -7.90 -0.78 -16.93
N SER A 385 -8.05 -0.32 -15.67
CA SER A 385 -7.26 -0.81 -14.54
C SER A 385 -8.09 -1.29 -13.33
N PHE A 386 -9.36 -1.58 -13.53
CA PHE A 386 -10.27 -1.95 -12.42
C PHE A 386 -10.18 -0.92 -11.28
N GLY A 387 -10.27 0.38 -11.64
CA GLY A 387 -10.20 1.47 -10.68
C GLY A 387 -8.95 1.45 -9.82
N SER A 388 -7.78 1.13 -10.40
CA SER A 388 -6.53 0.93 -9.65
C SER A 388 -5.37 1.74 -10.24
N SER A 389 -4.39 2.10 -9.40
CA SER A 389 -3.17 2.83 -9.73
C SER A 389 -1.96 2.25 -8.98
N CYS A 390 -0.76 2.73 -9.29
CA CYS A 390 0.47 2.38 -8.56
C CYS A 390 0.40 2.78 -7.08
N HIS A 391 1.23 2.15 -6.24
CA HIS A 391 1.27 2.40 -4.79
C HIS A 391 2.55 3.07 -4.31
N GLY A 392 3.61 3.12 -5.13
CA GLY A 392 4.92 3.64 -4.73
C GLY A 392 5.92 3.61 -5.87
N ALA A 393 7.19 3.75 -5.55
CA ALA A 393 8.26 3.71 -6.55
C ALA A 393 8.50 2.30 -7.14
N GLY A 394 8.22 1.24 -6.37
CA GLY A 394 8.59 -0.14 -6.73
C GLY A 394 10.08 -0.42 -6.59
N ARG A 395 10.43 -1.63 -6.16
CA ARG A 395 11.84 -2.00 -5.97
C ARG A 395 12.49 -2.45 -7.27
N ARG A 396 13.80 -2.17 -7.41
CA ARG A 396 14.68 -2.74 -8.45
C ARG A 396 15.80 -3.61 -7.87
N MET A 397 15.96 -3.62 -6.55
CA MET A 397 16.93 -4.48 -5.85
C MET A 397 16.24 -5.23 -4.71
N SER A 398 16.67 -6.47 -4.45
CA SER A 398 16.26 -7.16 -3.23
C SER A 398 16.82 -6.47 -2.00
N ARG A 399 16.13 -6.62 -0.85
CA ARG A 399 16.59 -6.07 0.43
C ARG A 399 17.99 -6.56 0.81
N THR A 400 18.27 -7.84 0.57
CA THR A 400 19.57 -8.44 0.85
C THR A 400 20.67 -7.81 0.01
N ARG A 401 20.39 -7.55 -1.28
CA ARG A 401 21.34 -6.88 -2.17
C ARG A 401 21.61 -5.44 -1.74
N ALA A 402 20.56 -4.68 -1.43
CA ALA A 402 20.69 -3.30 -0.96
C ALA A 402 21.55 -3.21 0.31
N LYS A 403 21.35 -4.10 1.29
CA LYS A 403 22.19 -4.16 2.53
C LYS A 403 23.66 -4.46 2.25
N LYS A 404 23.97 -5.20 1.18
CA LYS A 404 25.36 -5.53 0.80
C LYS A 404 26.05 -4.40 0.05
N GLU A 405 25.32 -3.68 -0.81
CA GLU A 405 25.86 -2.68 -1.72
C GLU A 405 25.84 -1.27 -1.15
N ILE A 406 24.98 -0.98 -0.17
CA ILE A 406 24.76 0.38 0.35
C ILE A 406 25.15 0.47 1.82
N GLN A 407 25.94 1.47 2.15
CA GLN A 407 26.35 1.76 3.53
C GLN A 407 25.36 2.74 4.18
N GLY A 408 24.65 2.26 5.21
CA GLY A 408 23.60 3.05 5.89
C GLY A 408 24.13 4.33 6.57
N ALA A 409 25.38 4.32 7.04
CA ALA A 409 26.00 5.51 7.63
C ALA A 409 26.25 6.62 6.59
N GLU A 410 26.77 6.27 5.42
CA GLU A 410 26.98 7.20 4.30
C GLU A 410 25.67 7.75 3.77
N LEU A 411 24.65 6.87 3.66
CA LEU A 411 23.31 7.29 3.26
C LEU A 411 22.74 8.32 4.25
N LYS A 412 22.87 8.07 5.57
CA LYS A 412 22.43 9.04 6.60
C LYS A 412 23.13 10.39 6.46
N GLN A 413 24.44 10.39 6.26
CA GLN A 413 25.21 11.61 6.06
C GLN A 413 24.74 12.37 4.80
N ARG A 414 24.51 11.66 3.69
CA ARG A 414 24.03 12.24 2.43
C ARG A 414 22.63 12.87 2.60
N LEU A 415 21.70 12.19 3.28
CA LEU A 415 20.37 12.71 3.55
C LEU A 415 20.44 13.95 4.46
N ASN A 416 21.26 13.93 5.51
CA ASN A 416 21.44 15.08 6.38
C ASN A 416 22.05 16.27 5.62
N ALA A 417 22.98 16.05 4.69
CA ALA A 417 23.56 17.09 3.84
C ALA A 417 22.51 17.71 2.88
N GLN A 418 21.44 16.98 2.57
CA GLN A 418 20.28 17.46 1.81
C GLN A 418 19.25 18.19 2.68
N GLY A 419 19.51 18.37 3.98
CA GLY A 419 18.61 18.99 4.94
C GLY A 419 17.50 18.08 5.47
N ILE A 420 17.63 16.76 5.32
CA ILE A 420 16.64 15.78 5.79
C ILE A 420 17.10 15.23 7.13
N VAL A 421 16.31 15.45 8.19
CA VAL A 421 16.57 14.90 9.53
C VAL A 421 16.20 13.40 9.52
N VAL A 422 17.14 12.51 9.87
CA VAL A 422 16.92 11.06 9.84
C VAL A 422 17.00 10.46 11.23
N ASN A 423 15.85 9.94 11.71
CA ASN A 423 15.73 9.17 12.95
C ASN A 423 15.48 7.69 12.60
N VAL A 424 16.45 6.83 12.93
CA VAL A 424 16.41 5.40 12.58
C VAL A 424 16.99 4.55 13.70
N GLY A 425 16.36 3.40 13.97
CA GLY A 425 16.82 2.48 15.01
C GLY A 425 18.12 1.75 14.63
N LYS A 426 18.24 1.33 13.36
CA LYS A 426 19.43 0.60 12.86
C LYS A 426 19.82 1.12 11.48
N LEU A 427 21.11 1.40 11.28
CA LEU A 427 21.66 1.86 9.99
C LEU A 427 21.44 0.82 8.86
N SER A 428 21.42 -0.47 9.18
CA SER A 428 21.12 -1.53 8.21
C SER A 428 19.69 -1.47 7.65
N ALA A 429 18.72 -0.98 8.44
CA ALA A 429 17.36 -0.75 7.97
C ALA A 429 17.31 0.43 6.99
N LEU A 430 18.16 1.44 7.20
CA LEU A 430 18.31 2.56 6.28
C LEU A 430 18.85 2.09 4.92
N ALA A 431 19.91 1.28 4.91
CA ALA A 431 20.51 0.74 3.69
C ALA A 431 19.53 -0.11 2.87
N GLU A 432 18.68 -0.89 3.55
CA GLU A 432 17.65 -1.74 2.91
C GLU A 432 16.67 -0.94 2.06
N GLU A 433 16.37 0.28 2.47
CA GLU A 433 15.34 1.14 1.89
C GLU A 433 15.92 2.38 1.19
N ALA A 434 17.20 2.32 0.83
CA ALA A 434 17.88 3.40 0.12
C ALA A 434 17.21 3.72 -1.23
N PRO A 435 17.26 4.99 -1.69
CA PRO A 435 16.70 5.40 -2.98
C PRO A 435 17.15 4.54 -4.15
N GLU A 436 18.41 4.13 -4.15
CA GLU A 436 19.03 3.32 -5.19
C GLU A 436 18.42 1.91 -5.30
N ALA A 437 17.71 1.43 -4.27
CA ALA A 437 17.03 0.14 -4.29
C ALA A 437 15.65 0.19 -4.98
N TYR A 438 15.20 1.38 -5.39
CA TYR A 438 13.89 1.64 -5.99
C TYR A 438 14.00 2.15 -7.43
N LYS A 439 12.91 2.03 -8.19
CA LYS A 439 12.76 2.68 -9.49
C LYS A 439 12.58 4.19 -9.28
N ASP A 440 12.73 4.96 -10.35
CA ASP A 440 12.41 6.39 -10.31
C ASP A 440 10.90 6.60 -10.16
N VAL A 441 10.48 7.13 -9.02
CA VAL A 441 9.07 7.40 -8.74
C VAL A 441 8.46 8.42 -9.72
N ASN A 442 9.28 9.35 -10.26
CA ASN A 442 8.80 10.31 -11.25
C ASN A 442 8.38 9.57 -12.53
N GLU A 443 9.18 8.62 -13.02
CA GLU A 443 8.86 7.82 -14.20
C GLU A 443 7.61 6.96 -13.97
N VAL A 444 7.50 6.32 -12.79
CA VAL A 444 6.29 5.54 -12.41
C VAL A 444 5.04 6.40 -12.47
N VAL A 445 5.08 7.57 -11.87
CA VAL A 445 3.94 8.50 -11.82
C VAL A 445 3.63 9.10 -13.20
N ASP A 446 4.67 9.37 -14.01
CA ASP A 446 4.51 9.89 -15.37
C ASP A 446 3.76 8.89 -16.26
N VAL A 447 4.09 7.60 -16.20
CA VAL A 447 3.38 6.55 -16.94
C VAL A 447 1.89 6.55 -16.57
N ILE A 448 1.55 6.57 -15.29
CA ILE A 448 0.17 6.57 -14.80
C ILE A 448 -0.59 7.83 -15.24
N HIS A 449 0.07 8.98 -15.17
CA HIS A 449 -0.51 10.26 -15.59
C HIS A 449 -0.77 10.30 -17.09
N GLN A 450 0.20 9.93 -17.91
CA GLN A 450 0.10 9.93 -19.36
C GLN A 450 -0.89 8.87 -19.87
N ALA A 451 -0.99 7.72 -19.20
CA ALA A 451 -2.01 6.72 -19.47
C ALA A 451 -3.45 7.21 -19.14
N GLY A 452 -3.59 8.28 -18.35
CA GLY A 452 -4.88 8.82 -17.93
C GLY A 452 -5.55 8.03 -16.81
N ILE A 453 -4.79 7.17 -16.10
CA ILE A 453 -5.29 6.38 -14.98
C ILE A 453 -5.45 7.25 -13.73
N ALA A 454 -4.46 8.09 -13.43
CA ALA A 454 -4.57 9.10 -12.39
C ALA A 454 -3.73 10.33 -12.75
N ARG A 455 -4.26 11.53 -12.52
CA ARG A 455 -3.58 12.79 -12.84
C ARG A 455 -2.78 13.32 -11.65
N LYS A 456 -1.61 13.92 -11.91
CA LYS A 456 -0.78 14.55 -10.88
C LYS A 456 -1.47 15.78 -10.30
N ILE A 457 -1.50 15.89 -8.96
CA ILE A 457 -2.00 17.06 -8.23
C ILE A 457 -0.83 17.82 -7.60
N ALA A 458 -0.03 17.14 -6.78
CA ALA A 458 1.11 17.73 -6.10
C ALA A 458 2.21 16.70 -5.86
N HIS A 459 3.42 17.20 -5.54
CA HIS A 459 4.49 16.36 -5.02
C HIS A 459 5.09 17.00 -3.77
N PHE A 460 5.65 16.13 -2.94
CA PHE A 460 6.18 16.45 -1.62
C PHE A 460 7.65 16.12 -1.55
N ARG A 461 8.42 16.96 -0.86
CA ARG A 461 9.82 16.71 -0.53
C ARG A 461 9.94 16.38 0.96
N PRO A 462 10.64 15.30 1.33
CA PRO A 462 10.90 15.00 2.74
C PRO A 462 11.82 16.04 3.39
N VAL A 463 11.53 16.36 4.66
CA VAL A 463 12.38 17.19 5.51
C VAL A 463 12.78 16.47 6.80
N ALA A 464 11.98 15.49 7.27
CA ALA A 464 12.39 14.57 8.31
C ALA A 464 11.80 13.17 8.04
N VAL A 465 12.57 12.11 8.35
CA VAL A 465 12.16 10.72 8.17
C VAL A 465 12.39 9.94 9.45
N ILE A 466 11.35 9.25 9.91
CA ILE A 466 11.35 8.34 11.05
C ILE A 466 11.19 6.92 10.52
N LYS A 467 12.10 6.03 10.90
CA LYS A 467 12.17 4.68 10.37
C LYS A 467 12.58 3.66 11.42
N GLY A 468 12.00 2.43 11.34
CA GLY A 468 12.31 1.33 12.23
C GLY A 468 13.40 0.37 11.72
#